data_a5bcc5cbbd8185cace7a2f7243b1cfbd
#
_entry.id   a5bcc5cbbd8185cace7a2f7243b1cfbd
#
_cell.length_a   1.000
_cell.length_b   1.000
_cell.length_c   1.000
_cell.angle_alpha   90.00
_cell.angle_beta   90.00
_cell.angle_gamma   90.00
#
_symmetry.space_group_name_H-M   'P 1'
#
loop_
_entity.id
_entity.type
_entity.pdbx_description
1 polymer ?
#
loop_
_entity_poly.entity_id
_entity_poly.type
_entity_poly.pdbx_seq_one_letter_code
_entity_poly.pdbx_strand_id
1 'polypeptide(L)'
;MRGSHHHHHHGSEDLHHKSELSSLALNNMRHNYFHRWPPVKGENKITNDQFLANTLLFKDFLTNHQYYNDLLVQFNSKETTDKFKAKTVDIYGLAYGFQCNGGEPNKTNCIYGGLTTHEDNKLDKPKNVPINLWIDGAQKRVSLDKVKTDKKTVTIQELDAQARYFLQGEYLLYHNDSFGGKIQKGFIEFHDANGFEVSYDLFDVKGDYPDTQLRIYNDNKTISSKNLHIDIYLFTK
;
A
#
# COMPACT_ATOMS: atom_id res chain seq x y z
N MET A 1 -3.78 -25.84 -5.67
CA MET A 1 -4.12 -25.72 -5.36
C MET A 1 -4.19 -24.99 -5.21
N ARG A 2 -4.72 -24.81 -5.44
CA ARG A 2 -4.74 -23.96 -5.04
C ARG A 2 -5.02 -24.08 -4.02
N GLY A 3 -5.02 -24.33 -3.75
CA GLY A 3 -5.19 -24.40 -2.88
C GLY A 3 -5.58 -24.17 -2.18
N SER A 4 -5.84 -24.22 -1.81
CA SER A 4 -6.14 -23.89 -1.19
C SER A 4 -6.29 -23.27 -0.83
N HIS A 5 -6.30 -22.90 -0.92
CA HIS A 5 -6.48 -22.18 -0.75
C HIS A 5 -7.01 -21.67 -0.85
N HIS A 6 -7.18 -21.49 -0.89
CA HIS A 6 -7.62 -20.91 -1.08
C HIS A 6 -8.32 -20.60 -0.90
N HIS A 7 -8.80 -20.63 -0.48
CA HIS A 7 -9.21 -20.21 -0.18
C HIS A 7 -9.76 -19.53 0.27
N HIS A 8 -9.80 -19.56 0.33
CA HIS A 8 -10.17 -18.46 1.17
C HIS A 8 -10.75 -17.28 0.45
N HIS A 9 -10.99 -17.42 -0.67
CA HIS A 9 -11.90 -16.55 -1.27
C HIS A 9 -12.68 -17.29 -2.11
N HIS A 10 -13.17 -17.23 -2.37
CA HIS A 10 -14.09 -16.45 -1.85
C HIS A 10 -14.89 -16.03 -2.99
N GLY A 11 -15.97 -16.17 -3.10
CA GLY A 11 -16.83 -15.52 -4.04
C GLY A 11 -17.04 -14.07 -3.63
N SER A 12 -17.70 -13.28 -4.47
CA SER A 12 -17.98 -11.87 -4.17
C SER A 12 -18.88 -11.70 -2.95
N GLU A 13 -19.63 -12.72 -2.57
CA GLU A 13 -20.54 -12.65 -1.42
C GLU A 13 -19.82 -12.55 -0.09
N ASP A 14 -18.55 -12.94 -0.02
CA ASP A 14 -17.76 -12.84 1.21
C ASP A 14 -17.02 -11.51 1.33
N LEU A 15 -17.13 -10.65 0.34
CA LEU A 15 -16.40 -9.38 0.28
C LEU A 15 -17.29 -8.23 0.76
N HIS A 16 -16.65 -7.21 1.31
CA HIS A 16 -17.33 -5.97 1.66
C HIS A 16 -17.83 -5.27 0.40
N HIS A 17 -18.99 -4.67 0.51
CA HIS A 17 -19.60 -3.92 -0.58
C HIS A 17 -19.30 -2.43 -0.42
N LYS A 18 -19.09 -1.72 -1.53
CA LYS A 18 -18.86 -0.26 -1.52
C LYS A 18 -19.90 0.50 -0.71
N SER A 19 -21.18 0.05 -0.74
CA SER A 19 -22.27 0.69 -0.01
C SER A 19 -22.11 0.67 1.51
N GLU A 20 -21.20 -0.16 2.03
CA GLU A 20 -20.91 -0.20 3.47
C GLU A 20 -20.02 0.95 3.90
N LEU A 21 -19.40 1.66 2.96
CA LEU A 21 -18.49 2.76 3.24
C LEU A 21 -19.27 4.07 3.34
N SER A 22 -18.90 4.91 4.32
CA SER A 22 -19.41 6.27 4.37
C SER A 22 -18.86 7.09 3.19
N SER A 23 -19.54 8.18 2.87
CA SER A 23 -19.07 9.10 1.83
C SER A 23 -17.68 9.65 2.14
N LEU A 24 -17.40 9.90 3.41
CA LEU A 24 -16.08 10.40 3.84
C LEU A 24 -15.01 9.33 3.69
N ALA A 25 -15.30 8.09 4.09
CA ALA A 25 -14.37 6.97 3.93
C ALA A 25 -14.03 6.75 2.46
N LEU A 26 -15.05 6.71 1.61
CA LEU A 26 -14.88 6.51 0.17
C LEU A 26 -14.05 7.64 -0.45
N ASN A 27 -14.34 8.88 -0.08
CA ASN A 27 -13.61 10.05 -0.56
C ASN A 27 -12.13 9.99 -0.17
N ASN A 28 -11.84 9.62 1.08
CA ASN A 28 -10.46 9.52 1.55
C ASN A 28 -9.72 8.35 0.91
N MET A 29 -10.39 7.22 0.69
CA MET A 29 -9.78 6.10 -0.05
C MET A 29 -9.41 6.51 -1.48
N ARG A 30 -10.30 7.24 -2.15
CA ARG A 30 -10.03 7.75 -3.48
C ARG A 30 -8.80 8.64 -3.49
N HIS A 31 -8.68 9.56 -2.54
CA HIS A 31 -7.54 10.47 -2.44
C HIS A 31 -6.24 9.75 -2.09
N ASN A 32 -6.29 8.80 -1.16
CA ASN A 32 -5.11 8.01 -0.77
C ASN A 32 -4.49 7.32 -1.98
N TYR A 33 -5.31 6.75 -2.83
CA TYR A 33 -4.86 5.92 -3.96
C TYR A 33 -4.90 6.63 -5.31
N PHE A 34 -5.36 7.85 -5.36
CA PHE A 34 -5.21 8.69 -6.55
C PHE A 34 -3.92 9.50 -6.48
N HIS A 35 -3.15 9.29 -5.42
CA HIS A 35 -1.91 10.01 -5.15
C HIS A 35 -2.10 11.54 -5.19
N ARG A 36 -3.09 12.02 -4.46
CA ARG A 36 -3.24 13.46 -4.23
C ARG A 36 -1.92 14.06 -3.77
N TRP A 37 -1.24 13.30 -2.90
CA TRP A 37 0.16 13.50 -2.55
C TRP A 37 0.93 12.33 -3.14
N PRO A 38 2.03 12.57 -3.88
CA PRO A 38 2.87 11.46 -4.33
C PRO A 38 3.33 10.62 -3.14
N PRO A 39 3.55 9.32 -3.34
CA PRO A 39 4.12 8.49 -2.27
C PRO A 39 5.44 9.06 -1.77
N VAL A 40 5.67 8.97 -0.47
CA VAL A 40 6.96 9.34 0.12
C VAL A 40 7.99 8.29 -0.29
N LYS A 41 9.09 8.74 -0.86
CA LYS A 41 10.17 7.86 -1.30
C LYS A 41 11.49 8.33 -0.74
N GLY A 42 12.30 7.39 -0.30
CA GLY A 42 13.66 7.65 0.13
C GLY A 42 14.53 6.45 -0.13
N GLU A 43 15.81 6.69 -0.35
CA GLU A 43 16.80 5.65 -0.58
C GLU A 43 17.99 5.86 0.32
N ASN A 44 18.49 4.78 0.90
CA ASN A 44 19.71 4.78 1.73
C ASN A 44 19.61 5.77 2.90
N LYS A 45 18.54 5.66 3.67
CA LYS A 45 18.28 6.51 4.84
C LYS A 45 18.60 5.75 6.12
N ILE A 46 18.96 6.48 7.16
CA ILE A 46 19.27 5.88 8.46
C ILE A 46 18.78 6.80 9.57
N THR A 47 18.26 6.23 10.65
CA THR A 47 17.90 6.98 11.85
C THR A 47 18.10 6.16 13.11
N ASN A 48 18.51 6.85 14.18
CA ASN A 48 18.50 6.33 15.55
C ASN A 48 17.34 6.93 16.36
N ASP A 49 16.61 7.88 15.79
CA ASP A 49 15.57 8.60 16.50
C ASP A 49 14.28 7.78 16.55
N GLN A 50 13.76 7.60 17.75
CA GLN A 50 12.55 6.84 18.00
C GLN A 50 11.61 7.69 18.84
N PHE A 51 10.37 7.88 18.34
CA PHE A 51 9.39 8.69 19.08
C PHE A 51 8.64 7.86 20.12
N LEU A 52 8.08 6.74 19.70
CA LEU A 52 7.43 5.75 20.57
C LEU A 52 8.07 4.40 20.29
N ALA A 53 7.71 3.38 21.08
CA ALA A 53 8.27 2.04 20.90
C ALA A 53 8.14 1.53 19.45
N ASN A 54 7.12 2.00 18.73
CA ASN A 54 6.78 1.53 17.39
C ASN A 54 6.96 2.60 16.29
N THR A 55 7.69 3.68 16.54
CA THR A 55 7.78 4.79 15.60
C THR A 55 9.21 5.28 15.43
N LEU A 56 9.70 5.31 14.19
CA LEU A 56 11.00 5.90 13.85
C LEU A 56 10.80 7.29 13.28
N LEU A 57 11.70 8.21 13.64
CA LEU A 57 11.68 9.59 13.14
C LEU A 57 12.91 9.83 12.26
N PHE A 58 12.65 10.15 11.00
CA PHE A 58 13.69 10.59 10.06
C PHE A 58 13.63 12.11 9.97
N LYS A 59 14.58 12.77 10.65
CA LYS A 59 14.68 14.23 10.67
C LYS A 59 15.25 14.74 9.35
N ASP A 60 14.85 15.95 8.99
CA ASP A 60 15.34 16.63 7.80
C ASP A 60 15.10 15.80 6.52
N PHE A 61 14.03 15.02 6.54
CA PHE A 61 13.61 14.23 5.41
C PHE A 61 12.63 15.05 4.58
N LEU A 62 13.10 15.58 3.47
CA LEU A 62 12.23 16.33 2.57
C LEU A 62 11.26 15.37 1.88
N THR A 63 9.98 15.54 2.16
CA THR A 63 8.94 14.79 1.47
C THR A 63 8.52 15.53 0.20
N ASN A 64 7.68 14.90 -0.61
CA ASN A 64 7.12 15.55 -1.79
C ASN A 64 6.17 16.70 -1.44
N HIS A 65 5.82 16.84 -0.18
CA HIS A 65 4.99 17.94 0.30
C HIS A 65 5.86 18.94 1.04
N GLN A 66 6.04 20.10 0.45
CA GLN A 66 7.03 21.08 0.91
C GLN A 66 6.84 21.60 2.34
N TYR A 67 5.67 21.34 2.94
CA TYR A 67 5.42 21.75 4.32
C TYR A 67 5.94 20.77 5.36
N TYR A 68 6.34 19.58 4.92
CA TYR A 68 6.81 18.53 5.81
C TYR A 68 8.25 18.21 5.50
N ASN A 69 9.12 18.37 6.46
CA ASN A 69 10.54 18.04 6.31
C ASN A 69 11.01 16.91 7.21
N ASP A 70 10.17 16.43 8.11
CA ASP A 70 10.42 15.23 8.93
C ASP A 70 9.44 14.13 8.55
N LEU A 71 9.86 12.89 8.71
CA LEU A 71 9.02 11.73 8.41
C LEU A 71 8.95 10.83 9.63
N LEU A 72 7.73 10.52 10.07
CA LEU A 72 7.46 9.50 11.07
C LEU A 72 7.02 8.22 10.36
N VAL A 73 7.68 7.12 10.67
CA VAL A 73 7.34 5.80 10.16
C VAL A 73 6.82 4.96 11.32
N GLN A 74 5.55 4.56 11.25
CA GLN A 74 4.87 3.86 12.33
C GLN A 74 4.68 2.40 11.98
N PHE A 75 4.96 1.53 12.95
CA PHE A 75 4.80 0.09 12.81
C PHE A 75 3.76 -0.41 13.82
N ASN A 76 3.36 -1.66 13.67
CA ASN A 76 2.42 -2.29 14.62
C ASN A 76 3.11 -2.87 15.86
N SER A 77 4.45 -2.90 15.88
CA SER A 77 5.18 -3.49 17.00
C SER A 77 6.56 -2.87 17.16
N LYS A 78 7.08 -2.97 18.40
CA LYS A 78 8.47 -2.61 18.71
C LYS A 78 9.46 -3.53 17.98
N GLU A 79 9.12 -4.79 17.85
CA GLU A 79 9.99 -5.78 17.18
C GLU A 79 10.26 -5.36 15.73
N THR A 80 9.25 -4.98 14.98
CA THR A 80 9.42 -4.50 13.61
C THR A 80 10.22 -3.21 13.55
N THR A 81 9.94 -2.29 14.47
CA THR A 81 10.68 -1.02 14.58
C THR A 81 12.18 -1.28 14.81
N ASP A 82 12.51 -2.18 15.71
CA ASP A 82 13.89 -2.49 16.05
C ASP A 82 14.67 -3.12 14.90
N LYS A 83 13.99 -3.74 13.96
CA LYS A 83 14.64 -4.29 12.75
C LYS A 83 15.26 -3.20 11.88
N PHE A 84 14.72 -2.00 11.92
CA PHE A 84 15.12 -0.92 11.02
C PHE A 84 15.85 0.23 11.72
N LYS A 85 15.77 0.29 13.05
CA LYS A 85 16.47 1.32 13.79
C LYS A 85 17.98 1.18 13.62
N ALA A 86 18.66 2.27 13.31
CA ALA A 86 20.11 2.31 13.09
C ALA A 86 20.58 1.47 11.88
N LYS A 87 19.68 1.17 10.97
CA LYS A 87 19.99 0.43 9.73
C LYS A 87 19.73 1.33 8.54
N THR A 88 20.48 1.11 7.47
CA THR A 88 20.19 1.80 6.20
C THR A 88 18.96 1.16 5.56
N VAL A 89 18.00 2.00 5.18
CA VAL A 89 16.71 1.56 4.66
C VAL A 89 16.33 2.34 3.41
N ASP A 90 15.46 1.73 2.61
CA ASP A 90 14.73 2.41 1.54
C ASP A 90 13.30 2.58 1.99
N ILE A 91 12.66 3.64 1.54
CA ILE A 91 11.34 4.05 2.01
C ILE A 91 10.39 4.21 0.83
N TYR A 92 9.20 3.63 0.96
CA TYR A 92 8.08 3.88 0.06
C TYR A 92 6.80 3.80 0.88
N GLY A 93 6.08 4.91 1.02
CA GLY A 93 4.85 4.90 1.81
C GLY A 93 3.84 5.94 1.38
N LEU A 94 2.57 5.63 1.61
CA LEU A 94 1.49 6.58 1.42
C LEU A 94 1.38 7.45 2.66
N ALA A 95 1.54 8.75 2.46
CA ALA A 95 1.59 9.69 3.55
C ALA A 95 0.21 10.17 3.98
N TYR A 96 0.07 10.41 5.26
CA TYR A 96 -1.05 11.14 5.80
C TYR A 96 -0.52 12.20 6.77
N GLY A 97 -1.04 13.44 6.66
CA GLY A 97 -0.67 14.51 7.58
C GLY A 97 -1.73 14.76 8.62
N PHE A 98 -2.95 14.38 8.32
CA PHE A 98 -4.07 14.56 9.21
C PHE A 98 -4.00 13.55 10.36
N GLN A 99 -4.08 14.01 11.60
CA GLN A 99 -3.98 13.17 12.80
C GLN A 99 -2.58 12.52 12.97
N CYS A 100 -1.56 13.09 12.33
CA CYS A 100 -0.20 12.63 12.50
C CYS A 100 0.34 13.13 13.86
N ASN A 101 0.59 12.21 14.77
CA ASN A 101 1.07 12.49 16.11
C ASN A 101 2.57 12.22 16.22
N GLY A 102 3.30 13.17 16.78
CA GLY A 102 4.74 13.08 16.98
C GLY A 102 5.47 14.10 16.13
N GLY A 103 6.74 14.32 16.44
CA GLY A 103 7.52 15.33 15.77
C GLY A 103 7.00 16.76 15.99
N GLU A 104 7.45 17.69 15.18
CA GLU A 104 7.02 19.09 15.26
C GLU A 104 5.76 19.30 14.42
N PRO A 105 4.75 20.01 14.97
CA PRO A 105 3.56 20.35 14.19
C PRO A 105 3.93 21.09 12.91
N ASN A 106 3.22 20.78 11.82
CA ASN A 106 3.40 21.38 10.49
C ASN A 106 4.75 21.08 9.82
N LYS A 107 5.59 20.24 10.44
CA LYS A 107 6.89 19.84 9.87
C LYS A 107 7.00 18.34 9.68
N THR A 108 6.05 17.59 10.18
CA THR A 108 6.13 16.12 10.22
C THR A 108 5.02 15.51 9.37
N ASN A 109 5.42 14.59 8.49
CA ASN A 109 4.50 13.76 7.76
C ASN A 109 4.59 12.32 8.28
N CYS A 110 3.56 11.52 8.09
CA CYS A 110 3.49 10.17 8.64
C CYS A 110 3.19 9.14 7.56
N ILE A 111 3.83 7.99 7.70
CA ILE A 111 3.49 6.79 6.93
C ILE A 111 3.40 5.61 7.89
N TYR A 112 2.70 4.56 7.46
CA TYR A 112 2.68 3.28 8.14
C TYR A 112 3.59 2.31 7.39
N GLY A 113 4.59 1.74 8.08
CA GLY A 113 5.53 0.82 7.44
C GLY A 113 6.21 1.43 6.23
N GLY A 114 6.50 0.62 5.23
CA GLY A 114 7.08 1.09 3.98
C GLY A 114 8.61 1.05 3.93
N LEU A 115 9.23 0.31 4.84
CA LEU A 115 10.68 0.22 4.93
C LEU A 115 11.18 -1.14 4.45
N THR A 116 12.28 -1.11 3.71
CA THR A 116 13.05 -2.30 3.37
C THR A 116 14.52 -2.04 3.66
N THR A 117 15.26 -3.10 3.94
CA THR A 117 16.71 -3.02 4.10
C THR A 117 17.34 -2.56 2.79
N HIS A 118 18.25 -1.60 2.87
CA HIS A 118 18.93 -1.09 1.69
C HIS A 118 19.99 -2.06 1.15
N GLU A 119 20.75 -2.70 2.06
CA GLU A 119 21.88 -3.57 1.70
C GLU A 119 21.40 -4.77 0.86
N ASP A 120 22.07 -4.97 -0.27
CA ASP A 120 21.88 -6.12 -1.16
C ASP A 120 20.42 -6.32 -1.62
N ASN A 121 19.64 -5.26 -1.65
CA ASN A 121 18.23 -5.35 -1.98
C ASN A 121 17.84 -4.71 -3.31
N LYS A 122 18.80 -4.15 -4.03
CA LYS A 122 18.50 -3.49 -5.30
C LYS A 122 18.65 -4.46 -6.47
N LEU A 123 17.67 -4.45 -7.36
CA LEU A 123 17.76 -5.14 -8.65
C LEU A 123 18.62 -4.35 -9.62
N ASP A 124 19.29 -5.05 -10.53
CA ASP A 124 20.10 -4.38 -11.57
C ASP A 124 19.24 -3.51 -12.47
N LYS A 125 18.01 -3.95 -12.73
CA LYS A 125 17.05 -3.21 -13.53
C LYS A 125 15.68 -3.24 -12.84
N PRO A 126 14.92 -2.14 -12.93
CA PRO A 126 13.53 -2.16 -12.46
C PRO A 126 12.74 -3.28 -13.15
N LYS A 127 11.84 -3.87 -12.41
CA LYS A 127 11.06 -5.01 -12.84
C LYS A 127 9.60 -4.62 -12.93
N ASN A 128 8.96 -4.93 -14.04
CA ASN A 128 7.52 -4.82 -14.16
C ASN A 128 6.86 -6.02 -13.48
N VAL A 129 5.78 -5.76 -12.75
CA VAL A 129 5.03 -6.81 -12.05
C VAL A 129 3.75 -7.11 -12.83
N PRO A 130 3.59 -8.33 -13.35
CA PRO A 130 2.39 -8.67 -14.12
C PRO A 130 1.13 -8.59 -13.25
N ILE A 131 0.06 -8.08 -13.84
CA ILE A 131 -1.27 -8.04 -13.23
C ILE A 131 -2.21 -8.87 -14.08
N ASN A 132 -2.91 -9.79 -13.42
CA ASN A 132 -4.04 -10.50 -13.98
C ASN A 132 -5.30 -9.88 -13.38
N LEU A 133 -6.20 -9.40 -14.22
CA LEU A 133 -7.40 -8.69 -13.79
C LEU A 133 -8.65 -9.36 -14.34
N TRP A 134 -9.60 -9.64 -13.45
CA TRP A 134 -10.92 -10.14 -13.84
C TRP A 134 -11.99 -9.19 -13.31
N ILE A 135 -12.96 -8.89 -14.15
CA ILE A 135 -14.14 -8.10 -13.77
C ILE A 135 -15.35 -8.97 -14.06
N ASP A 136 -16.11 -9.29 -13.01
CA ASP A 136 -17.26 -10.20 -13.10
C ASP A 136 -16.90 -11.53 -13.80
N GLY A 137 -15.69 -12.02 -13.53
CA GLY A 137 -15.18 -13.27 -14.09
C GLY A 137 -14.56 -13.17 -15.48
N ALA A 138 -14.65 -12.02 -16.13
CA ALA A 138 -14.06 -11.82 -17.45
C ALA A 138 -12.66 -11.21 -17.31
N GLN A 139 -11.66 -11.87 -17.89
CA GLN A 139 -10.30 -11.38 -17.81
C GLN A 139 -10.13 -10.15 -18.70
N LYS A 140 -9.45 -9.14 -18.17
CA LYS A 140 -9.17 -7.89 -18.85
C LYS A 140 -7.67 -7.79 -19.12
N ARG A 141 -7.33 -7.20 -20.24
CA ARG A 141 -5.94 -6.96 -20.60
C ARG A 141 -5.39 -5.79 -19.78
N VAL A 142 -4.22 -5.98 -19.17
CA VAL A 142 -3.52 -4.94 -18.42
C VAL A 142 -2.12 -4.81 -19.00
N SER A 143 -1.71 -3.61 -19.33
CA SER A 143 -0.34 -3.37 -19.80
C SER A 143 0.65 -3.62 -18.68
N LEU A 144 1.86 -4.06 -19.05
CA LEU A 144 2.84 -4.57 -18.09
C LEU A 144 3.53 -3.49 -17.25
N ASP A 145 3.28 -2.23 -17.54
CA ASP A 145 3.99 -1.10 -16.93
C ASP A 145 3.26 -0.44 -15.77
N LYS A 146 2.18 -1.05 -15.24
CA LYS A 146 1.36 -0.43 -14.19
C LYS A 146 1.98 -0.51 -12.81
N VAL A 147 2.69 -1.59 -12.51
CA VAL A 147 3.36 -1.79 -11.22
C VAL A 147 4.81 -2.17 -11.49
N LYS A 148 5.73 -1.48 -10.81
CA LYS A 148 7.18 -1.69 -10.96
C LYS A 148 7.83 -1.71 -9.60
N THR A 149 8.96 -2.41 -9.51
CA THR A 149 9.84 -2.33 -8.35
C THR A 149 11.28 -2.54 -8.78
N ASP A 150 12.22 -1.90 -8.09
CA ASP A 150 13.64 -2.13 -8.26
C ASP A 150 14.25 -2.87 -7.07
N LYS A 151 13.39 -3.46 -6.22
CA LYS A 151 13.80 -4.14 -5.00
C LYS A 151 13.67 -5.65 -5.12
N LYS A 152 14.63 -6.38 -4.56
CA LYS A 152 14.55 -7.85 -4.46
C LYS A 152 13.47 -8.28 -3.47
N THR A 153 13.41 -7.60 -2.33
CA THR A 153 12.32 -7.73 -1.35
C THR A 153 11.64 -6.37 -1.28
N VAL A 154 10.35 -6.36 -1.51
CA VAL A 154 9.54 -5.14 -1.65
C VAL A 154 8.37 -5.19 -0.67
N THR A 155 7.96 -4.04 -0.13
CA THR A 155 6.77 -4.02 0.72
C THR A 155 5.52 -4.21 -0.11
N ILE A 156 4.53 -4.86 0.50
CA ILE A 156 3.20 -4.97 -0.12
C ILE A 156 2.62 -3.57 -0.35
N GLN A 157 2.88 -2.63 0.55
CA GLN A 157 2.41 -1.25 0.38
C GLN A 157 2.89 -0.63 -0.94
N GLU A 158 4.15 -0.82 -1.30
CA GLU A 158 4.69 -0.26 -2.54
C GLU A 158 3.96 -0.81 -3.77
N LEU A 159 3.64 -2.10 -3.77
CA LEU A 159 2.93 -2.75 -4.86
C LEU A 159 1.45 -2.39 -4.86
N ASP A 160 0.81 -2.43 -3.70
CA ASP A 160 -0.62 -2.19 -3.54
C ASP A 160 -0.99 -0.75 -3.89
N ALA A 161 -0.14 0.21 -3.46
CA ALA A 161 -0.35 1.62 -3.80
C ALA A 161 -0.35 1.84 -5.30
N GLN A 162 0.58 1.23 -6.03
CA GLN A 162 0.65 1.34 -7.48
C GLN A 162 -0.53 0.64 -8.18
N ALA A 163 -0.90 -0.54 -7.67
CA ALA A 163 -2.01 -1.30 -8.25
C ALA A 163 -3.34 -0.56 -8.06
N ARG A 164 -3.61 -0.04 -6.87
CA ARG A 164 -4.84 0.70 -6.61
C ARG A 164 -4.86 2.04 -7.35
N TYR A 165 -3.71 2.67 -7.54
CA TYR A 165 -3.61 3.86 -8.37
C TYR A 165 -4.06 3.56 -9.81
N PHE A 166 -3.59 2.45 -10.36
CA PHE A 166 -4.02 1.98 -11.68
C PHE A 166 -5.54 1.74 -11.71
N LEU A 167 -6.08 1.04 -10.70
CA LEU A 167 -7.52 0.76 -10.63
C LEU A 167 -8.35 2.04 -10.49
N GLN A 168 -7.83 3.03 -9.78
CA GLN A 168 -8.48 4.34 -9.68
C GLN A 168 -8.53 5.04 -11.04
N GLY A 169 -7.44 5.02 -11.78
CA GLY A 169 -7.37 5.71 -13.07
C GLY A 169 -8.22 5.05 -14.15
N GLU A 170 -8.18 3.73 -14.24
CA GLU A 170 -8.82 2.99 -15.32
C GLU A 170 -10.26 2.57 -14.99
N TYR A 171 -10.56 2.28 -13.73
CA TYR A 171 -11.84 1.67 -13.34
C TYR A 171 -12.56 2.45 -12.24
N LEU A 172 -12.05 3.62 -11.85
CA LEU A 172 -12.69 4.51 -10.88
C LEU A 172 -13.04 3.77 -9.58
N LEU A 173 -12.10 2.99 -9.06
CA LEU A 173 -12.31 2.02 -7.98
C LEU A 173 -13.09 2.58 -6.78
N TYR A 174 -12.71 3.77 -6.31
CA TYR A 174 -13.30 4.39 -5.12
C TYR A 174 -14.21 5.58 -5.45
N HIS A 175 -14.59 5.76 -6.70
CA HIS A 175 -15.61 6.73 -7.06
C HIS A 175 -16.99 6.20 -6.68
N ASN A 176 -17.90 7.12 -6.33
CA ASN A 176 -19.28 6.72 -6.12
C ASN A 176 -19.96 6.47 -7.48
N ASP A 177 -21.14 5.83 -7.43
CA ASP A 177 -21.83 5.42 -8.65
C ASP A 177 -22.23 6.60 -9.52
N SER A 178 -22.55 7.75 -8.92
CA SER A 178 -22.94 8.95 -9.66
C SER A 178 -21.82 9.48 -10.56
N PHE A 179 -20.58 9.17 -10.23
CA PHE A 179 -19.40 9.59 -10.98
C PHE A 179 -18.70 8.43 -11.71
N GLY A 180 -19.46 7.38 -12.03
CA GLY A 180 -18.97 6.29 -12.85
C GLY A 180 -18.28 5.15 -12.12
N GLY A 181 -18.31 5.15 -10.79
CA GLY A 181 -17.67 4.09 -10.00
C GLY A 181 -18.50 2.82 -10.00
N LYS A 182 -18.33 1.99 -11.02
CA LYS A 182 -19.13 0.77 -11.20
C LYS A 182 -18.71 -0.39 -10.29
N ILE A 183 -17.49 -0.36 -9.77
CA ILE A 183 -16.97 -1.47 -8.95
C ILE A 183 -17.59 -1.41 -7.57
N GLN A 184 -18.15 -2.52 -7.12
CA GLN A 184 -18.85 -2.61 -5.83
C GLN A 184 -18.11 -3.48 -4.83
N LYS A 185 -17.33 -4.45 -5.30
CA LYS A 185 -16.55 -5.37 -4.47
C LYS A 185 -15.27 -5.70 -5.19
N GLY A 186 -14.27 -6.14 -4.46
CA GLY A 186 -13.05 -6.62 -5.09
C GLY A 186 -12.00 -7.05 -4.10
N PHE A 187 -11.05 -7.84 -4.57
CA PHE A 187 -9.88 -8.21 -3.79
C PHE A 187 -8.65 -8.29 -4.68
N ILE A 188 -7.51 -8.18 -4.03
CA ILE A 188 -6.20 -8.18 -4.67
C ILE A 188 -5.29 -9.17 -3.96
N GLU A 189 -4.55 -9.96 -4.74
CA GLU A 189 -3.64 -10.96 -4.22
C GLU A 189 -2.24 -10.74 -4.79
N PHE A 190 -1.24 -10.89 -3.93
CA PHE A 190 0.18 -10.76 -4.28
C PHE A 190 0.82 -12.13 -4.08
N HIS A 191 1.47 -12.66 -5.12
CA HIS A 191 2.06 -14.01 -5.12
C HIS A 191 3.53 -13.93 -5.55
N ASP A 192 4.39 -14.72 -4.88
CA ASP A 192 5.79 -14.86 -5.27
C ASP A 192 6.15 -16.30 -5.64
N ALA A 193 7.44 -16.51 -5.96
CA ALA A 193 7.95 -17.84 -6.35
C ALA A 193 7.91 -18.86 -5.20
N ASN A 194 7.83 -18.38 -3.96
CA ASN A 194 7.87 -19.25 -2.77
C ASN A 194 6.47 -19.70 -2.33
N GLY A 195 5.45 -19.38 -3.10
CA GLY A 195 4.07 -19.65 -2.74
C GLY A 195 3.53 -18.73 -1.64
N PHE A 196 4.24 -17.66 -1.31
CA PHE A 196 3.79 -16.67 -0.35
C PHE A 196 2.65 -15.87 -0.98
N GLU A 197 1.60 -15.66 -0.20
CA GLU A 197 0.42 -14.93 -0.67
C GLU A 197 -0.01 -13.92 0.37
N VAL A 198 -0.31 -12.71 -0.09
CA VAL A 198 -0.97 -11.68 0.71
C VAL A 198 -2.19 -11.24 -0.07
N SER A 199 -3.31 -11.07 0.62
CA SER A 199 -4.57 -10.68 0.00
C SER A 199 -5.23 -9.57 0.80
N TYR A 200 -5.86 -8.62 0.08
CA TYR A 200 -6.69 -7.58 0.68
C TYR A 200 -8.05 -7.53 0.01
N ASP A 201 -9.08 -7.40 0.82
CA ASP A 201 -10.40 -6.96 0.36
C ASP A 201 -10.31 -5.45 0.12
N LEU A 202 -10.55 -5.02 -1.11
CA LEU A 202 -10.36 -3.61 -1.50
C LEU A 202 -11.37 -2.65 -0.84
N PHE A 203 -12.47 -3.18 -0.32
CA PHE A 203 -13.51 -2.41 0.36
C PHE A 203 -13.64 -2.72 1.85
N ASP A 204 -12.73 -3.51 2.42
CA ASP A 204 -12.62 -3.68 3.87
C ASP A 204 -11.87 -2.47 4.43
N VAL A 205 -12.58 -1.37 4.61
CA VAL A 205 -12.01 -0.09 4.98
C VAL A 205 -12.27 0.20 6.45
N LYS A 206 -11.21 0.43 7.20
CA LYS A 206 -11.29 0.74 8.63
C LYS A 206 -11.30 2.24 8.81
N GLY A 207 -12.41 2.74 9.34
CA GLY A 207 -12.57 4.17 9.67
C GLY A 207 -12.74 5.08 8.48
N ASP A 208 -12.93 6.35 8.78
CA ASP A 208 -13.24 7.39 7.78
C ASP A 208 -12.01 8.19 7.32
N TYR A 209 -10.91 8.13 8.06
CA TYR A 209 -9.76 9.01 7.86
C TYR A 209 -8.52 8.25 7.40
N PRO A 210 -7.62 8.94 6.68
CA PRO A 210 -6.41 8.30 6.13
C PRO A 210 -5.56 7.56 7.17
N ASP A 211 -5.45 8.09 8.40
CA ASP A 211 -4.66 7.46 9.46
C ASP A 211 -5.19 6.07 9.84
N THR A 212 -6.50 5.87 9.81
CA THR A 212 -7.08 4.55 10.07
C THR A 212 -7.05 3.66 8.84
N GLN A 213 -7.30 4.23 7.67
CA GLN A 213 -7.36 3.49 6.42
C GLN A 213 -6.01 2.93 5.99
N LEU A 214 -4.92 3.70 6.18
CA LEU A 214 -3.58 3.31 5.76
C LEU A 214 -2.87 2.43 6.79
N ARG A 215 -3.48 2.23 7.96
CA ARG A 215 -2.90 1.42 9.03
C ARG A 215 -2.71 -0.04 8.64
N ILE A 216 -3.37 -0.52 7.61
CA ILE A 216 -3.19 -1.88 7.09
C ILE A 216 -1.73 -2.18 6.72
N TYR A 217 -0.93 -1.15 6.49
CA TYR A 217 0.49 -1.30 6.12
C TYR A 217 1.44 -1.28 7.31
N ASN A 218 0.93 -1.13 8.55
CA ASN A 218 1.81 -0.98 9.72
C ASN A 218 2.54 -2.26 10.12
N ASP A 219 2.15 -3.40 9.57
CA ASP A 219 2.88 -4.66 9.76
C ASP A 219 4.14 -4.73 8.90
N ASN A 220 4.33 -3.77 8.00
CA ASN A 220 5.47 -3.69 7.09
C ASN A 220 5.67 -4.97 6.29
N LYS A 221 4.59 -5.59 5.86
CA LYS A 221 4.64 -6.87 5.15
C LYS A 221 5.42 -6.75 3.85
N THR A 222 6.29 -7.71 3.59
CA THR A 222 7.13 -7.75 2.40
C THR A 222 6.93 -9.04 1.61
N ILE A 223 7.37 -9.01 0.36
CA ILE A 223 7.29 -10.14 -0.55
C ILE A 223 8.52 -10.12 -1.45
N SER A 224 8.96 -11.30 -1.90
CA SER A 224 10.04 -11.39 -2.90
C SER A 224 9.55 -10.91 -4.25
N SER A 225 10.37 -10.15 -4.97
CA SER A 225 10.03 -9.76 -6.34
C SER A 225 10.26 -10.87 -7.36
N LYS A 226 10.86 -11.99 -6.95
CA LYS A 226 11.10 -13.12 -7.84
C LYS A 226 9.79 -13.82 -8.18
N ASN A 227 9.47 -13.88 -9.47
CA ASN A 227 8.21 -14.43 -9.99
C ASN A 227 6.97 -13.81 -9.32
N LEU A 228 7.10 -12.56 -8.95
CA LEU A 228 6.01 -11.80 -8.35
C LEU A 228 4.94 -11.49 -9.40
N HIS A 229 3.70 -11.72 -9.03
CA HIS A 229 2.55 -11.29 -9.84
C HIS A 229 1.39 -10.91 -8.94
N ILE A 230 0.47 -10.15 -9.51
CA ILE A 230 -0.70 -9.62 -8.81
C ILE A 230 -1.95 -10.11 -9.52
N ASP A 231 -2.88 -10.67 -8.75
CA ASP A 231 -4.19 -11.08 -9.25
C ASP A 231 -5.25 -10.16 -8.64
N ILE A 232 -6.11 -9.60 -9.47
CA ILE A 232 -7.16 -8.67 -9.05
C ILE A 232 -8.51 -9.16 -9.56
N TYR A 233 -9.47 -9.21 -8.65
CA TYR A 233 -10.84 -9.64 -8.93
C TYR A 233 -11.79 -8.52 -8.52
N LEU A 234 -12.50 -7.97 -9.50
CA LEU A 234 -13.46 -6.88 -9.28
C LEU A 234 -14.87 -7.34 -9.65
N PHE A 235 -15.84 -6.79 -8.94
CA PHE A 235 -17.26 -7.15 -9.15
C PHE A 235 -18.08 -5.86 -9.20
N THR A 236 -19.03 -5.82 -10.12
CA THR A 236 -19.91 -4.67 -10.32
C THR A 236 -21.25 -4.81 -9.56
N LYS A 237 -21.41 -5.90 -8.81
CA LYS A 237 -22.62 -6.13 -8.00
C LYS A 237 -22.30 -6.51 -6.58
#